data_82ae223739b118d2505cc69cad85e3ab
#
_entry.id   82ae223739b118d2505cc69cad85e3ab
#
_cell.length_a   1.000
_cell.length_b   1.000
_cell.length_c   1.000
_cell.angle_alpha   90.00
_cell.angle_beta   90.00
_cell.angle_gamma   90.00
#
_symmetry.space_group_name_H-M   'P 1'
#
loop_
_entity.id
_entity.type
_entity.pdbx_description
1 polymer ?
#
loop_
_entity_poly.entity_id
_entity_poly.type
_entity_poly.pdbx_seq_one_letter_code
_entity_poly.pdbx_strand_id
1 'polypeptide(L)'
;MHQKFTMITEAYLCFYITNVCNLTCDTCITYNDLRFKEHFKFEDYKDKCQQWGEILSPPKICILGGEPYANPDLLNWVVGLRKCWPNLIDFCVSTNGTYLHQLETSRAIIDQKLWIDVSLHDPSHYDLAKSHIEKTLSIYNYTNDITIGTNMTDATYEEENYYIDGRLAVKLSKVYEFGSNSTKMIHNSVIYMHTSDPIVAHENCKARLCHYVVRGDLYKCFLTGIHQELTNQFTVDLESKKLLDESNLCNPFDPIEKIEKFIGKLEDHVPQCRLCPEKRFNKPLWPLKPVKEKI
;
A
#
# COMPACT_ATOMS: atom_id res chain seq x y z
N MET A 1 26.86 17.22 -3.88
CA MET A 1 25.80 16.34 -3.35
C MET A 1 24.67 17.26 -2.90
N HIS A 2 23.52 17.21 -3.52
CA HIS A 2 22.35 17.93 -3.02
C HIS A 2 21.85 17.23 -1.74
N GLN A 3 21.41 18.02 -0.76
CA GLN A 3 20.80 17.48 0.46
C GLN A 3 19.48 16.81 0.08
N LYS A 4 19.29 15.54 0.49
CA LYS A 4 18.03 14.84 0.26
C LYS A 4 16.92 15.43 1.12
N PHE A 5 15.70 15.47 0.60
CA PHE A 5 14.53 15.79 1.39
C PHE A 5 14.21 14.62 2.32
N THR A 6 14.19 14.90 3.62
CA THR A 6 13.83 13.91 4.65
C THR A 6 12.33 13.95 4.90
N MET A 7 11.69 12.81 4.83
CA MET A 7 10.29 12.65 5.24
C MET A 7 10.23 12.47 6.77
N ILE A 8 9.09 12.75 7.39
CA ILE A 8 8.92 12.53 8.84
C ILE A 8 9.05 11.05 9.20
N THR A 9 9.40 10.77 10.46
CA THR A 9 9.75 9.43 10.94
C THR A 9 8.64 8.40 10.74
N GLU A 10 7.37 8.81 10.82
CA GLU A 10 6.21 7.94 10.68
C GLU A 10 5.73 7.79 9.23
N ALA A 11 6.31 8.55 8.29
CA ALA A 11 5.86 8.54 6.89
C ALA A 11 6.30 7.26 6.16
N TYR A 12 5.41 6.78 5.29
CA TYR A 12 5.65 5.67 4.37
C TYR A 12 5.71 6.18 2.94
N LEU A 13 6.71 5.76 2.20
CA LEU A 13 6.74 5.91 0.75
C LEU A 13 6.28 4.58 0.13
N CYS A 14 5.06 4.58 -0.39
CA CYS A 14 4.39 3.38 -0.89
C CYS A 14 4.51 3.28 -2.41
N PHE A 15 5.21 2.28 -2.92
CA PHE A 15 5.29 1.99 -4.35
C PHE A 15 4.15 1.07 -4.76
N TYR A 16 3.21 1.59 -5.54
CA TYR A 16 2.06 0.86 -6.03
C TYR A 16 2.40 0.21 -7.38
N ILE A 17 2.56 -1.13 -7.40
CA ILE A 17 3.14 -1.84 -8.54
C ILE A 17 2.14 -2.66 -9.35
N THR A 18 0.89 -2.77 -8.89
CA THR A 18 -0.11 -3.58 -9.59
C THR A 18 -1.53 -3.22 -9.18
N ASN A 19 -2.43 -3.21 -10.15
CA ASN A 19 -3.88 -3.11 -9.93
C ASN A 19 -4.53 -4.49 -9.73
N VAL A 20 -3.80 -5.60 -9.93
CA VAL A 20 -4.34 -6.95 -9.85
C VAL A 20 -4.33 -7.45 -8.41
N CYS A 21 -5.46 -7.99 -7.96
CA CYS A 21 -5.60 -8.71 -6.71
C CYS A 21 -6.46 -9.96 -6.90
N ASN A 22 -6.11 -11.03 -6.21
CA ASN A 22 -6.90 -12.25 -6.20
C ASN A 22 -8.06 -12.23 -5.21
N LEU A 23 -8.08 -11.24 -4.29
CA LEU A 23 -9.16 -11.02 -3.34
C LEU A 23 -10.10 -9.90 -3.80
N THR A 24 -11.31 -9.89 -3.22
CA THR A 24 -12.36 -8.85 -3.46
C THR A 24 -12.85 -8.29 -2.14
N CYS A 25 -11.95 -7.72 -1.36
CA CYS A 25 -12.29 -7.13 -0.06
C CYS A 25 -13.24 -5.94 -0.25
N ASP A 26 -14.41 -5.98 0.34
CA ASP A 26 -15.47 -4.94 0.23
C ASP A 26 -14.97 -3.53 0.60
N THR A 27 -13.93 -3.45 1.41
CA THR A 27 -13.38 -2.20 1.95
C THR A 27 -11.98 -1.92 1.41
N CYS A 28 -11.67 -2.45 0.23
CA CYS A 28 -10.39 -2.25 -0.41
C CYS A 28 -10.15 -0.77 -0.70
N ILE A 29 -9.13 -0.20 -0.05
CA ILE A 29 -8.78 1.22 -0.22
C ILE A 29 -8.23 1.53 -1.60
N THR A 30 -7.69 0.53 -2.30
CA THR A 30 -7.13 0.65 -3.65
C THR A 30 -8.08 0.20 -4.74
N TYR A 31 -9.37 0.02 -4.41
CA TYR A 31 -10.45 -0.36 -5.34
C TYR A 31 -10.23 -1.65 -6.13
N ASN A 32 -9.36 -2.54 -5.67
CA ASN A 32 -9.08 -3.80 -6.37
C ASN A 32 -10.26 -4.79 -6.33
N ASP A 33 -11.26 -4.53 -5.48
CA ASP A 33 -12.55 -5.18 -5.51
C ASP A 33 -13.32 -4.94 -6.84
N LEU A 34 -12.94 -3.90 -7.59
CA LEU A 34 -13.45 -3.59 -8.93
C LEU A 34 -12.70 -4.33 -10.06
N ARG A 35 -11.74 -5.19 -9.73
CA ARG A 35 -11.07 -6.10 -10.67
C ARG A 35 -10.29 -5.42 -11.79
N PHE A 36 -9.48 -4.42 -11.48
CA PHE A 36 -8.48 -3.90 -12.39
C PHE A 36 -7.47 -4.98 -12.81
N LYS A 37 -6.83 -4.82 -14.00
CA LYS A 37 -6.04 -5.91 -14.60
C LYS A 37 -4.62 -5.50 -15.00
N GLU A 38 -4.15 -4.34 -14.59
CA GLU A 38 -2.84 -3.85 -15.00
C GLU A 38 -1.75 -4.20 -14.01
N HIS A 39 -0.62 -4.70 -14.51
CA HIS A 39 0.64 -4.83 -13.80
C HIS A 39 1.63 -3.77 -14.32
N PHE A 40 2.36 -3.15 -13.42
CA PHE A 40 3.39 -2.18 -13.78
C PHE A 40 4.76 -2.88 -13.78
N LYS A 41 5.58 -2.61 -14.82
CA LYS A 41 6.93 -3.11 -14.92
C LYS A 41 7.90 -2.08 -14.35
N PHE A 42 8.89 -2.52 -13.59
CA PHE A 42 9.90 -1.63 -13.01
C PHE A 42 10.64 -0.83 -14.08
N GLU A 43 11.00 -1.48 -15.19
CA GLU A 43 11.78 -0.84 -16.26
C GLU A 43 11.08 0.39 -16.87
N ASP A 44 9.74 0.40 -16.90
CA ASP A 44 8.96 1.54 -17.43
C ASP A 44 9.06 2.80 -16.55
N TYR A 45 9.45 2.64 -15.27
CA TYR A 45 9.51 3.73 -14.28
C TYR A 45 10.87 3.85 -13.59
N LYS A 46 11.85 3.11 -14.03
CA LYS A 46 13.18 3.00 -13.45
C LYS A 46 13.87 4.35 -13.26
N ASP A 47 13.89 5.18 -14.29
CA ASP A 47 14.54 6.49 -14.25
C ASP A 47 13.90 7.40 -13.20
N LYS A 48 12.56 7.39 -13.11
CA LYS A 48 11.83 8.12 -12.06
C LYS A 48 12.16 7.59 -10.66
N CYS A 49 12.22 6.27 -10.49
CA CYS A 49 12.59 5.65 -9.20
C CYS A 49 14.02 6.00 -8.80
N GLN A 50 14.97 5.99 -9.74
CA GLN A 50 16.35 6.39 -9.49
C GLN A 50 16.43 7.85 -9.07
N GLN A 51 15.75 8.74 -9.78
CA GLN A 51 15.71 10.17 -9.44
C GLN A 51 15.10 10.39 -8.05
N TRP A 52 14.02 9.68 -7.68
CA TRP A 52 13.50 9.72 -6.31
C TRP A 52 14.53 9.23 -5.28
N GLY A 53 15.29 8.19 -5.58
CA GLY A 53 16.38 7.69 -4.74
C GLY A 53 17.48 8.72 -4.50
N GLU A 54 17.69 9.67 -5.42
CA GLU A 54 18.65 10.75 -5.28
C GLU A 54 18.13 11.90 -4.41
N ILE A 55 16.82 12.18 -4.44
CA ILE A 55 16.24 13.37 -3.82
C ILE A 55 15.45 13.08 -2.54
N LEU A 56 14.96 11.85 -2.32
CA LEU A 56 14.18 11.50 -1.12
C LEU A 56 14.95 10.62 -0.14
N SER A 57 14.78 10.89 1.15
CA SER A 57 15.21 10.04 2.26
C SER A 57 14.00 9.63 3.10
N PRO A 58 13.20 8.63 2.65
CA PRO A 58 12.05 8.16 3.41
C PRO A 58 12.52 7.31 4.60
N PRO A 59 11.83 7.35 5.74
CA PRO A 59 12.11 6.45 6.87
C PRO A 59 11.72 5.01 6.58
N LYS A 60 10.67 4.83 5.75
CA LYS A 60 10.15 3.52 5.37
C LYS A 60 9.68 3.49 3.93
N ILE A 61 9.97 2.38 3.24
CA ILE A 61 9.40 2.06 1.93
C ILE A 61 8.55 0.79 2.03
N CYS A 62 7.38 0.83 1.40
CA CYS A 62 6.50 -0.32 1.25
C CYS A 62 6.18 -0.55 -0.24
N ILE A 63 6.46 -1.74 -0.74
CA ILE A 63 5.98 -2.19 -2.05
C ILE A 63 4.61 -2.81 -1.83
N LEU A 64 3.62 -2.28 -2.52
CA LEU A 64 2.23 -2.73 -2.40
C LEU A 64 1.48 -2.59 -3.74
N GLY A 65 0.19 -2.90 -3.72
CA GLY A 65 -0.67 -2.81 -4.90
C GLY A 65 -2.05 -3.38 -4.60
N GLY A 66 -2.60 -4.12 -5.55
CA GLY A 66 -3.62 -5.10 -5.29
C GLY A 66 -3.01 -6.23 -4.46
N GLU A 67 -2.37 -7.18 -5.15
CA GLU A 67 -1.52 -8.19 -4.51
C GLU A 67 -0.15 -8.21 -5.22
N PRO A 68 0.92 -7.75 -4.56
CA PRO A 68 2.24 -7.65 -5.19
C PRO A 68 2.77 -8.98 -5.75
N TYR A 69 2.52 -10.09 -5.07
CA TYR A 69 2.95 -11.41 -5.54
C TYR A 69 2.23 -11.87 -6.82
N ALA A 70 1.13 -11.24 -7.20
CA ALA A 70 0.48 -11.47 -8.48
C ALA A 70 1.21 -10.75 -9.64
N ASN A 71 2.06 -9.75 -9.33
CA ASN A 71 2.82 -9.05 -10.35
C ASN A 71 4.03 -9.90 -10.79
N PRO A 72 4.12 -10.36 -12.04
CA PRO A 72 5.26 -11.13 -12.52
C PRO A 72 6.59 -10.38 -12.48
N ASP A 73 6.55 -9.05 -12.37
CA ASP A 73 7.72 -8.18 -12.30
C ASP A 73 8.13 -7.80 -10.85
N LEU A 74 7.51 -8.42 -9.84
CA LEU A 74 7.75 -8.10 -8.42
C LEU A 74 9.24 -8.07 -8.04
N LEU A 75 10.00 -9.07 -8.45
CA LEU A 75 11.43 -9.14 -8.10
C LEU A 75 12.27 -8.04 -8.77
N ASN A 76 11.91 -7.59 -9.96
CA ASN A 76 12.56 -6.45 -10.59
C ASN A 76 12.27 -5.15 -9.81
N TRP A 77 11.05 -4.97 -9.30
CA TRP A 77 10.70 -3.88 -8.40
C TRP A 77 11.52 -3.94 -7.10
N VAL A 78 11.60 -5.10 -6.46
CA VAL A 78 12.36 -5.31 -5.21
C VAL A 78 13.83 -4.95 -5.40
N VAL A 79 14.48 -5.54 -6.41
CA VAL A 79 15.91 -5.33 -6.71
C VAL A 79 16.16 -3.88 -7.14
N GLY A 80 15.29 -3.34 -8.00
CA GLY A 80 15.42 -1.98 -8.53
C GLY A 80 15.29 -0.92 -7.44
N LEU A 81 14.26 -1.00 -6.61
CA LEU A 81 14.07 -0.05 -5.51
C LEU A 81 15.14 -0.21 -4.42
N ARG A 82 15.62 -1.43 -4.14
CA ARG A 82 16.75 -1.64 -3.22
C ARG A 82 18.02 -0.92 -3.70
N LYS A 83 18.28 -0.88 -5.01
CA LYS A 83 19.41 -0.12 -5.58
C LYS A 83 19.23 1.39 -5.38
N CYS A 84 18.00 1.91 -5.44
CA CYS A 84 17.74 3.34 -5.20
C CYS A 84 17.92 3.74 -3.72
N TRP A 85 17.62 2.83 -2.78
CA TRP A 85 17.77 3.04 -1.33
C TRP A 85 18.54 1.88 -0.66
N PRO A 86 19.86 1.75 -0.94
CA PRO A 86 20.65 0.59 -0.52
C PRO A 86 20.78 0.41 1.00
N ASN A 87 20.72 1.52 1.75
CA ASN A 87 20.90 1.52 3.20
C ASN A 87 19.61 1.65 4.01
N LEU A 88 18.45 1.65 3.34
CA LEU A 88 17.17 1.75 4.04
C LEU A 88 16.88 0.46 4.80
N ILE A 89 16.65 0.58 6.12
CA ILE A 89 16.41 -0.56 7.01
C ILE A 89 14.95 -0.99 6.95
N ASP A 90 14.02 -0.05 7.10
CA ASP A 90 12.58 -0.35 7.09
C ASP A 90 12.04 -0.38 5.65
N PHE A 91 12.15 -1.55 5.04
CA PHE A 91 11.76 -1.75 3.65
C PHE A 91 10.98 -3.07 3.52
N CYS A 92 9.72 -3.02 3.12
CA CYS A 92 8.85 -4.19 3.05
C CYS A 92 8.12 -4.37 1.72
N VAL A 93 7.63 -5.60 1.54
CA VAL A 93 6.59 -5.97 0.59
C VAL A 93 5.34 -6.35 1.37
N SER A 94 4.22 -5.65 1.15
CA SER A 94 2.95 -5.96 1.82
C SER A 94 2.11 -6.89 0.95
N THR A 95 1.64 -8.00 1.52
CA THR A 95 0.88 -9.05 0.83
C THR A 95 -0.31 -9.52 1.66
N ASN A 96 -1.36 -10.01 0.99
CA ASN A 96 -2.49 -10.66 1.64
C ASN A 96 -2.20 -12.12 2.05
N GLY A 97 -1.01 -12.64 1.79
CA GLY A 97 -0.52 -13.95 2.22
C GLY A 97 -0.94 -15.13 1.35
N THR A 98 -1.83 -14.97 0.38
CA THR A 98 -2.34 -16.10 -0.43
C THR A 98 -1.32 -16.71 -1.38
N TYR A 99 -0.29 -15.96 -1.75
CA TYR A 99 0.78 -16.40 -2.67
C TYR A 99 2.09 -16.79 -1.98
N LEU A 100 2.11 -16.94 -0.64
CA LEU A 100 3.31 -17.34 0.11
C LEU A 100 3.84 -18.73 -0.26
N HIS A 101 3.07 -19.54 -1.00
CA HIS A 101 3.57 -20.78 -1.60
C HIS A 101 4.68 -20.56 -2.64
N GLN A 102 4.84 -19.34 -3.13
CA GLN A 102 5.98 -18.92 -3.98
C GLN A 102 7.24 -18.73 -3.12
N LEU A 103 7.78 -19.83 -2.57
CA LEU A 103 8.85 -19.78 -1.56
C LEU A 103 10.10 -19.08 -2.08
N GLU A 104 10.51 -19.32 -3.34
CA GLU A 104 11.70 -18.71 -3.93
C GLU A 104 11.53 -17.20 -4.11
N THR A 105 10.34 -16.72 -4.44
CA THR A 105 10.03 -15.28 -4.47
C THR A 105 10.20 -14.67 -3.08
N SER A 106 9.65 -15.31 -2.04
CA SER A 106 9.78 -14.85 -0.66
C SER A 106 11.24 -14.83 -0.18
N ARG A 107 12.03 -15.86 -0.51
CA ARG A 107 13.46 -15.90 -0.22
C ARG A 107 14.23 -14.79 -0.91
N ALA A 108 13.96 -14.59 -2.20
CA ALA A 108 14.61 -13.52 -2.96
C ALA A 108 14.33 -12.13 -2.39
N ILE A 109 13.12 -11.87 -1.86
CA ILE A 109 12.77 -10.63 -1.15
C ILE A 109 13.62 -10.49 0.11
N ILE A 110 13.69 -11.54 0.95
CA ILE A 110 14.45 -11.56 2.20
C ILE A 110 15.95 -11.38 1.96
N ASP A 111 16.52 -11.99 0.91
CA ASP A 111 17.92 -11.87 0.53
C ASP A 111 18.30 -10.45 0.10
N GLN A 112 17.34 -9.70 -0.44
CA GLN A 112 17.49 -8.26 -0.69
C GLN A 112 17.35 -7.41 0.59
N LYS A 113 17.26 -8.02 1.78
CA LYS A 113 17.09 -7.37 3.08
C LYS A 113 15.79 -6.57 3.20
N LEU A 114 14.75 -6.95 2.47
CA LEU A 114 13.39 -6.52 2.71
C LEU A 114 12.71 -7.50 3.66
N TRP A 115 11.71 -7.02 4.36
CA TRP A 115 10.83 -7.89 5.13
C TRP A 115 9.46 -8.01 4.45
N ILE A 116 8.74 -9.08 4.74
CA ILE A 116 7.42 -9.37 4.17
C ILE A 116 6.37 -9.04 5.21
N ASP A 117 5.49 -8.10 4.89
CA ASP A 117 4.35 -7.69 5.72
C ASP A 117 3.11 -8.46 5.30
N VAL A 118 2.80 -9.54 6.01
CA VAL A 118 1.66 -10.38 5.70
C VAL A 118 0.44 -9.88 6.48
N SER A 119 -0.46 -9.19 5.79
CA SER A 119 -1.79 -8.85 6.28
C SER A 119 -2.77 -9.94 5.87
N LEU A 120 -2.97 -10.94 6.74
CA LEU A 120 -3.82 -12.07 6.41
C LEU A 120 -5.30 -11.67 6.48
N HIS A 121 -5.92 -11.54 5.31
CA HIS A 121 -7.31 -11.10 5.19
C HIS A 121 -8.32 -12.25 5.31
N ASP A 122 -7.87 -13.48 5.20
CA ASP A 122 -8.65 -14.69 5.40
C ASP A 122 -8.07 -15.51 6.55
N PRO A 123 -8.69 -15.45 7.75
CA PRO A 123 -8.20 -16.18 8.92
C PRO A 123 -8.16 -17.71 8.73
N SER A 124 -8.97 -18.26 7.82
CA SER A 124 -8.97 -19.70 7.53
C SER A 124 -7.66 -20.19 6.89
N HIS A 125 -6.89 -19.28 6.30
CA HIS A 125 -5.58 -19.57 5.70
C HIS A 125 -4.40 -19.38 6.64
N TYR A 126 -4.63 -19.13 7.94
CA TYR A 126 -3.55 -18.83 8.88
C TYR A 126 -2.51 -19.93 8.97
N ASP A 127 -2.94 -21.19 9.23
CA ASP A 127 -2.00 -22.31 9.39
C ASP A 127 -1.23 -22.58 8.09
N LEU A 128 -1.88 -22.39 6.93
CA LEU A 128 -1.25 -22.54 5.63
C LEU A 128 -0.21 -21.43 5.40
N ALA A 129 -0.54 -20.18 5.69
CA ALA A 129 0.38 -19.05 5.58
C ALA A 129 1.59 -19.23 6.49
N LYS A 130 1.37 -19.62 7.75
CA LYS A 130 2.41 -19.94 8.72
C LYS A 130 3.33 -21.07 8.22
N SER A 131 2.77 -22.16 7.73
CA SER A 131 3.55 -23.27 7.15
C SER A 131 4.41 -22.81 5.97
N HIS A 132 3.91 -21.92 5.11
CA HIS A 132 4.72 -21.39 4.00
C HIS A 132 5.82 -20.45 4.49
N ILE A 133 5.57 -19.62 5.51
CA ILE A 133 6.58 -18.78 6.15
C ILE A 133 7.70 -19.64 6.72
N GLU A 134 7.37 -20.66 7.54
CA GLU A 134 8.34 -21.56 8.15
C GLU A 134 9.16 -22.31 7.09
N LYS A 135 8.54 -22.79 6.01
CA LYS A 135 9.24 -23.40 4.87
C LYS A 135 10.16 -22.40 4.16
N THR A 136 9.72 -21.16 3.98
CA THR A 136 10.57 -20.10 3.41
C THR A 136 11.79 -19.89 4.27
N LEU A 137 11.61 -19.81 5.59
CA LEU A 137 12.65 -19.50 6.57
C LEU A 137 13.54 -20.70 6.93
N SER A 138 13.17 -21.93 6.59
CA SER A 138 13.88 -23.16 6.97
C SER A 138 15.35 -23.24 6.55
N ILE A 139 15.76 -22.42 5.58
CA ILE A 139 17.17 -22.35 5.13
C ILE A 139 17.99 -21.29 5.88
N TYR A 140 17.34 -20.49 6.74
CA TYR A 140 17.97 -19.44 7.54
C TYR A 140 17.97 -19.84 9.03
N ASN A 141 18.90 -19.27 9.80
CA ASN A 141 18.84 -19.30 11.24
C ASN A 141 17.86 -18.23 11.73
N TYR A 142 16.62 -18.59 12.01
CA TYR A 142 15.56 -17.63 12.38
C TYR A 142 15.04 -17.86 13.79
N THR A 143 14.53 -16.80 14.40
CA THR A 143 13.76 -16.80 15.65
C THR A 143 12.40 -16.17 15.40
N ASN A 144 11.42 -16.45 16.25
CA ASN A 144 10.11 -15.80 16.19
C ASN A 144 9.63 -15.39 17.57
N ASP A 145 8.80 -14.36 17.61
CA ASP A 145 8.04 -13.94 18.78
C ASP A 145 6.58 -13.65 18.41
N ILE A 146 5.72 -13.60 19.41
CA ILE A 146 4.32 -13.22 19.26
C ILE A 146 4.08 -11.95 20.05
N THR A 147 3.61 -10.92 19.37
CA THR A 147 3.23 -9.65 19.98
C THR A 147 1.71 -9.52 19.95
N ILE A 148 1.12 -9.23 21.11
CA ILE A 148 -0.29 -8.87 21.22
C ILE A 148 -0.36 -7.35 21.37
N GLY A 149 -1.03 -6.70 20.46
CA GLY A 149 -1.22 -5.25 20.47
C GLY A 149 -2.67 -4.86 20.38
N THR A 150 -2.95 -3.59 20.62
CA THR A 150 -4.23 -2.97 20.31
C THR A 150 -4.04 -2.02 19.13
N ASN A 151 -4.90 -2.12 18.15
CA ASN A 151 -4.88 -1.15 17.04
C ASN A 151 -5.56 0.17 17.47
N MET A 152 -5.49 1.17 16.59
CA MET A 152 -6.08 2.50 16.84
C MET A 152 -7.63 2.49 17.02
N THR A 153 -8.27 1.33 16.97
CA THR A 153 -9.71 1.13 17.17
C THR A 153 -9.99 0.25 18.38
N ASP A 154 -9.00 0.11 19.29
CA ASP A 154 -9.03 -0.76 20.48
C ASP A 154 -9.27 -2.26 20.19
N ALA A 155 -9.24 -2.66 18.93
CA ALA A 155 -9.29 -4.08 18.57
C ALA A 155 -7.93 -4.73 18.84
N THR A 156 -7.94 -5.83 19.58
CA THR A 156 -6.76 -6.65 19.83
C THR A 156 -6.34 -7.31 18.51
N TYR A 157 -5.07 -7.23 18.19
CA TYR A 157 -4.49 -7.99 17.09
C TYR A 157 -3.32 -8.83 17.60
N GLU A 158 -3.06 -9.92 16.92
CA GLU A 158 -1.94 -10.81 17.17
C GLU A 158 -1.01 -10.75 15.96
N GLU A 159 0.26 -10.46 16.21
CA GLU A 159 1.31 -10.45 15.21
C GLU A 159 2.36 -11.49 15.55
N GLU A 160 2.73 -12.31 14.59
CA GLU A 160 3.91 -13.16 14.68
C GLU A 160 5.04 -12.51 13.87
N ASN A 161 6.15 -12.25 14.54
CA ASN A 161 7.33 -11.66 13.95
C ASN A 161 8.43 -12.72 13.83
N TYR A 162 9.04 -12.82 12.67
CA TYR A 162 10.13 -13.74 12.38
C TYR A 162 11.38 -12.96 12.05
N TYR A 163 12.49 -13.29 12.71
CA TYR A 163 13.75 -12.55 12.60
C TYR A 163 14.86 -13.45 12.07
N ILE A 164 15.71 -12.91 11.22
CA ILE A 164 16.96 -13.51 10.77
C ILE A 164 18.10 -12.59 11.22
N ASP A 165 19.03 -13.12 12.03
CA ASP A 165 20.15 -12.36 12.60
C ASP A 165 19.71 -11.06 13.28
N GLY A 166 18.59 -11.11 14.02
CA GLY A 166 18.00 -9.97 14.72
C GLY A 166 17.28 -8.95 13.86
N ARG A 167 17.20 -9.16 12.54
CA ARG A 167 16.47 -8.32 11.59
C ARG A 167 15.11 -8.93 11.28
N LEU A 168 14.04 -8.12 11.32
CA LEU A 168 12.71 -8.56 10.91
C LEU A 168 12.76 -9.07 9.45
N ALA A 169 12.27 -10.28 9.24
CA ALA A 169 12.19 -10.94 7.93
C ALA A 169 10.74 -11.11 7.47
N VAL A 170 9.85 -11.51 8.38
CA VAL A 170 8.42 -11.66 8.09
C VAL A 170 7.63 -11.18 9.31
N LYS A 171 6.55 -10.45 9.06
CA LYS A 171 5.51 -10.15 10.04
C LYS A 171 4.20 -10.74 9.54
N LEU A 172 3.56 -11.57 10.36
CA LEU A 172 2.25 -12.16 10.07
C LEU A 172 1.21 -11.55 11.01
N SER A 173 0.32 -10.74 10.44
CA SER A 173 -0.77 -10.11 11.18
C SER A 173 -2.11 -10.75 10.79
N LYS A 174 -2.87 -11.20 11.79
CA LYS A 174 -4.27 -11.62 11.60
C LYS A 174 -5.13 -10.37 11.58
N VAL A 175 -5.69 -10.06 10.43
CA VAL A 175 -6.54 -8.88 10.26
C VAL A 175 -8.01 -9.31 10.30
N TYR A 176 -8.64 -9.20 11.46
CA TYR A 176 -10.04 -9.58 11.65
C TYR A 176 -11.03 -8.50 11.16
N GLU A 177 -10.60 -7.25 11.21
CA GLU A 177 -11.41 -6.11 10.83
C GLU A 177 -10.59 -5.09 10.05
N PHE A 178 -11.09 -4.65 8.93
CA PHE A 178 -10.59 -3.41 8.31
C PHE A 178 -11.36 -2.23 8.86
N GLY A 179 -10.62 -1.21 9.31
CA GLY A 179 -11.20 0.11 9.35
C GLY A 179 -11.65 0.46 7.93
N SER A 180 -12.94 0.45 7.68
CA SER A 180 -13.47 0.78 6.37
C SER A 180 -13.16 2.25 6.06
N ASN A 181 -12.17 2.47 5.20
CA ASN A 181 -12.04 3.70 4.44
C ASN A 181 -12.80 3.55 3.12
N SER A 182 -13.93 2.80 3.11
CA SER A 182 -14.73 2.70 1.91
C SER A 182 -15.13 4.10 1.47
N THR A 183 -14.42 4.59 0.48
CA THR A 183 -14.61 5.92 -0.07
C THR A 183 -15.66 5.93 -1.16
N LYS A 184 -16.30 4.79 -1.42
CA LYS A 184 -17.27 4.67 -2.50
C LYS A 184 -18.56 3.96 -2.10
N MET A 185 -19.64 4.42 -2.67
CA MET A 185 -20.93 3.73 -2.74
C MET A 185 -21.29 3.55 -4.21
N ILE A 186 -21.84 2.39 -4.60
CA ILE A 186 -22.26 2.12 -5.98
C ILE A 186 -23.78 2.10 -6.01
N HIS A 187 -24.36 2.99 -6.81
CA HIS A 187 -25.80 3.06 -7.05
C HIS A 187 -26.06 3.28 -8.54
N ASN A 188 -26.89 2.43 -9.15
CA ASN A 188 -27.20 2.49 -10.60
C ASN A 188 -25.96 2.58 -11.49
N SER A 189 -24.92 1.79 -11.20
CA SER A 189 -23.62 1.77 -11.92
C SER A 189 -22.83 3.07 -11.84
N VAL A 190 -23.22 4.02 -10.99
CA VAL A 190 -22.45 5.23 -10.68
C VAL A 190 -21.78 5.07 -9.34
N ILE A 191 -20.53 5.48 -9.26
CA ILE A 191 -19.74 5.51 -8.03
C ILE A 191 -19.90 6.88 -7.39
N TYR A 192 -20.35 6.88 -6.15
CA TYR A 192 -20.43 8.05 -5.29
C TYR A 192 -19.37 7.97 -4.20
N MET A 193 -18.71 9.07 -3.93
CA MET A 193 -17.76 9.22 -2.83
C MET A 193 -18.39 9.94 -1.64
N HIS A 194 -17.67 10.01 -0.53
CA HIS A 194 -18.11 10.82 0.61
C HIS A 194 -18.12 12.32 0.29
N THR A 195 -18.86 13.08 1.07
CA THR A 195 -18.90 14.56 1.01
C THR A 195 -18.60 15.12 2.40
N SER A 196 -17.46 14.74 2.94
CA SER A 196 -17.03 15.02 4.30
C SER A 196 -16.38 16.41 4.46
N ASP A 197 -16.20 16.85 5.68
CA ASP A 197 -15.23 17.91 5.98
C ASP A 197 -13.80 17.38 5.72
N PRO A 198 -13.01 18.01 4.84
CA PRO A 198 -11.69 17.49 4.46
C PRO A 198 -10.69 17.48 5.63
N ILE A 199 -10.82 18.39 6.60
CA ILE A 199 -9.95 18.46 7.79
C ILE A 199 -10.26 17.28 8.70
N VAL A 200 -11.54 17.09 9.04
CA VAL A 200 -11.99 16.00 9.91
C VAL A 200 -11.68 14.63 9.29
N ALA A 201 -11.93 14.47 7.99
CA ALA A 201 -11.61 13.24 7.28
C ALA A 201 -10.10 12.95 7.27
N HIS A 202 -9.25 13.97 7.11
CA HIS A 202 -7.80 13.84 7.16
C HIS A 202 -7.29 13.47 8.55
N GLU A 203 -7.77 14.13 9.61
CA GLU A 203 -7.37 13.83 10.99
C GLU A 203 -7.65 12.37 11.37
N ASN A 204 -8.75 11.81 10.86
CA ASN A 204 -9.15 10.43 11.08
C ASN A 204 -8.57 9.43 10.07
N CYS A 205 -7.77 9.87 9.10
CA CYS A 205 -7.22 9.01 8.07
C CYS A 205 -6.01 8.21 8.58
N LYS A 206 -6.10 6.86 8.55
CA LYS A 206 -4.94 6.00 8.86
C LYS A 206 -3.80 6.12 7.84
N ALA A 207 -4.16 6.43 6.60
CA ALA A 207 -3.20 6.54 5.49
C ALA A 207 -2.67 7.97 5.30
N ARG A 208 -2.89 8.88 6.23
CA ARG A 208 -2.46 10.29 6.10
C ARG A 208 -0.96 10.44 5.90
N LEU A 209 -0.17 9.50 6.42
CA LEU A 209 1.28 9.44 6.31
C LEU A 209 1.77 8.41 5.28
N CYS A 210 0.86 7.78 4.54
CA CYS A 210 1.19 6.84 3.47
C CYS A 210 1.12 7.58 2.12
N HIS A 211 2.28 7.98 1.60
CA HIS A 211 2.40 8.70 0.34
C HIS A 211 2.70 7.72 -0.78
N TYR A 212 2.00 7.85 -1.91
CA TYR A 212 2.02 6.84 -2.95
C TYR A 212 2.84 7.28 -4.16
N VAL A 213 3.73 6.42 -4.61
CA VAL A 213 4.36 6.51 -5.94
C VAL A 213 3.61 5.56 -6.87
N VAL A 214 2.91 6.14 -7.83
CA VAL A 214 2.15 5.42 -8.86
C VAL A 214 2.68 5.81 -10.22
N ARG A 215 3.06 4.84 -11.05
CA ARG A 215 3.71 5.10 -12.35
C ARG A 215 4.90 6.07 -12.26
N GLY A 216 5.63 6.00 -11.13
CA GLY A 216 6.81 6.82 -10.86
C GLY A 216 6.52 8.26 -10.42
N ASP A 217 5.28 8.70 -10.34
CA ASP A 217 4.89 10.02 -9.83
C ASP A 217 4.44 9.92 -8.36
N LEU A 218 4.80 10.92 -7.55
CA LEU A 218 4.46 10.98 -6.13
C LEU A 218 3.13 11.69 -5.92
N TYR A 219 2.26 11.06 -5.14
CA TYR A 219 0.94 11.55 -4.76
C TYR A 219 0.81 11.61 -3.24
N LYS A 220 -0.11 12.47 -2.78
CA LYS A 220 -0.44 12.59 -1.35
C LYS A 220 -0.81 11.24 -0.73
N CYS A 221 -1.68 10.47 -1.38
CA CYS A 221 -2.21 9.20 -0.86
C CYS A 221 -2.69 8.29 -2.00
N PHE A 222 -3.15 7.09 -1.65
CA PHE A 222 -3.69 6.12 -2.62
C PHE A 222 -4.82 6.70 -3.49
N LEU A 223 -5.80 7.39 -2.87
CA LEU A 223 -6.94 7.93 -3.60
C LEU A 223 -6.52 8.87 -4.73
N THR A 224 -5.61 9.79 -4.44
CA THR A 224 -5.11 10.73 -5.44
C THR A 224 -4.19 10.08 -6.48
N GLY A 225 -3.55 8.95 -6.13
CA GLY A 225 -2.62 8.24 -7.04
C GLY A 225 -3.29 7.28 -8.01
N ILE A 226 -4.42 6.67 -7.61
CA ILE A 226 -5.06 5.63 -8.42
C ILE A 226 -6.45 6.02 -8.96
N HIS A 227 -6.85 7.28 -8.78
CA HIS A 227 -8.18 7.75 -9.21
C HIS A 227 -8.42 7.57 -10.70
N GLN A 228 -7.39 7.64 -11.54
CA GLN A 228 -7.51 7.45 -12.98
C GLN A 228 -8.02 6.06 -13.36
N GLU A 229 -7.62 5.02 -12.62
CA GLU A 229 -8.14 3.66 -12.81
C GLU A 229 -9.65 3.62 -12.61
N LEU A 230 -10.11 4.33 -11.59
CA LEU A 230 -11.53 4.42 -11.25
C LEU A 230 -12.31 5.20 -12.31
N THR A 231 -11.85 6.42 -12.65
CA THR A 231 -12.57 7.34 -13.55
C THR A 231 -12.52 6.92 -15.02
N ASN A 232 -11.51 6.13 -15.41
CA ASN A 232 -11.41 5.61 -16.78
C ASN A 232 -12.30 4.39 -17.03
N GLN A 233 -12.65 3.63 -15.99
CA GLN A 233 -13.39 2.38 -16.13
C GLN A 233 -14.84 2.46 -15.64
N PHE A 234 -15.15 3.44 -14.79
CA PHE A 234 -16.47 3.59 -14.17
C PHE A 234 -16.99 5.01 -14.28
N THR A 235 -18.31 5.13 -14.29
CA THR A 235 -18.94 6.44 -14.11
C THR A 235 -18.82 6.84 -12.64
N VAL A 236 -18.18 7.97 -12.38
CA VAL A 236 -18.08 8.60 -11.06
C VAL A 236 -18.97 9.83 -11.07
N ASP A 237 -19.65 10.13 -9.97
CA ASP A 237 -20.45 11.32 -9.88
C ASP A 237 -19.64 12.60 -10.18
N LEU A 238 -20.30 13.61 -10.72
CA LEU A 238 -19.63 14.77 -11.31
C LEU A 238 -18.80 15.56 -10.30
N GLU A 239 -19.27 15.70 -9.07
CA GLU A 239 -18.57 16.46 -8.01
C GLU A 239 -17.31 15.73 -7.59
N SER A 240 -17.43 14.42 -7.30
CA SER A 240 -16.28 13.57 -6.95
C SER A 240 -15.26 13.53 -8.07
N LYS A 241 -15.70 13.37 -9.33
CA LYS A 241 -14.83 13.33 -10.49
C LYS A 241 -14.02 14.62 -10.61
N LYS A 242 -14.66 15.78 -10.48
CA LYS A 242 -13.99 17.09 -10.55
C LYS A 242 -12.87 17.19 -9.50
N LEU A 243 -13.15 16.82 -8.25
CA LEU A 243 -12.14 16.83 -7.19
C LEU A 243 -10.99 15.86 -7.46
N LEU A 244 -11.28 14.69 -8.01
CA LEU A 244 -10.24 13.71 -8.37
C LEU A 244 -9.36 14.20 -9.51
N ASP A 245 -9.95 14.80 -10.55
CA ASP A 245 -9.23 15.37 -11.70
C ASP A 245 -8.32 16.54 -11.28
N GLU A 246 -8.63 17.25 -10.20
CA GLU A 246 -7.82 18.30 -9.59
C GLU A 246 -6.68 17.77 -8.70
N SER A 247 -6.48 16.45 -8.62
CA SER A 247 -5.44 15.85 -7.78
C SER A 247 -4.05 16.25 -8.26
N ASN A 248 -3.25 16.77 -7.32
CA ASN A 248 -1.88 17.15 -7.59
C ASN A 248 -0.94 15.95 -7.51
N LEU A 249 0.02 15.91 -8.42
CA LEU A 249 1.14 14.98 -8.40
C LEU A 249 2.47 15.74 -8.44
N CYS A 250 3.55 15.07 -8.04
CA CYS A 250 4.91 15.56 -8.17
C CYS A 250 5.73 14.56 -9.00
N ASN A 251 6.34 15.04 -10.07
CA ASN A 251 7.24 14.25 -10.90
C ASN A 251 8.69 14.46 -10.39
N PRO A 252 9.55 13.43 -10.34
CA PRO A 252 10.92 13.58 -9.83
C PRO A 252 11.80 14.47 -10.70
N PHE A 253 11.40 14.77 -11.91
CA PHE A 253 12.08 15.70 -12.81
C PHE A 253 11.48 17.12 -12.82
N ASP A 254 10.50 17.39 -11.96
CA ASP A 254 10.00 18.75 -11.76
C ASP A 254 11.11 19.66 -11.21
N PRO A 255 10.99 20.99 -11.35
CA PRO A 255 11.89 21.95 -10.70
C PRO A 255 11.97 21.70 -9.18
N ILE A 256 13.17 21.82 -8.62
CA ILE A 256 13.43 21.45 -7.21
C ILE A 256 12.52 22.21 -6.23
N GLU A 257 12.21 23.46 -6.52
CA GLU A 257 11.34 24.30 -5.70
C GLU A 257 9.89 23.80 -5.70
N LYS A 258 9.43 23.20 -6.83
CA LYS A 258 8.12 22.55 -6.92
C LYS A 258 8.09 21.27 -6.09
N ILE A 259 9.17 20.47 -6.17
CA ILE A 259 9.31 19.23 -5.39
C ILE A 259 9.33 19.57 -3.89
N GLU A 260 10.15 20.53 -3.46
CA GLU A 260 10.25 20.97 -2.08
C GLU A 260 8.90 21.44 -1.53
N LYS A 261 8.19 22.28 -2.29
CA LYS A 261 6.86 22.77 -1.93
C LYS A 261 5.83 21.64 -1.81
N PHE A 262 5.92 20.63 -2.69
CA PHE A 262 5.02 19.49 -2.65
C PHE A 262 5.28 18.61 -1.44
N ILE A 263 6.55 18.25 -1.19
CA ILE A 263 6.97 17.42 -0.06
C ILE A 263 6.64 18.11 1.28
N GLY A 264 6.88 19.42 1.40
CA GLY A 264 6.57 20.19 2.60
C GLY A 264 5.08 20.28 2.93
N LYS A 265 4.19 19.83 2.02
CA LYS A 265 2.73 19.80 2.20
C LYS A 265 2.15 18.38 2.19
N LEU A 266 2.99 17.35 2.16
CA LEU A 266 2.51 15.97 2.10
C LEU A 266 1.67 15.58 3.30
N GLU A 267 1.89 16.20 4.45
CA GLU A 267 1.16 15.93 5.69
C GLU A 267 -0.10 16.77 5.85
N ASP A 268 -0.26 17.83 5.04
CA ASP A 268 -1.44 18.68 5.09
C ASP A 268 -2.65 17.95 4.48
N HIS A 269 -3.85 18.33 4.90
CA HIS A 269 -5.07 17.92 4.21
C HIS A 269 -5.13 18.53 2.80
N VAL A 270 -5.78 17.82 1.90
CA VAL A 270 -6.04 18.28 0.52
C VAL A 270 -7.56 18.25 0.26
N PRO A 271 -8.07 19.02 -0.73
CA PRO A 271 -9.50 19.03 -1.03
C PRO A 271 -10.10 17.65 -1.26
N GLN A 272 -9.31 16.72 -1.80
CA GLN A 272 -9.71 15.33 -2.04
C GLN A 272 -9.97 14.53 -0.76
N CYS A 273 -9.50 14.98 0.40
CA CYS A 273 -9.84 14.37 1.69
C CYS A 273 -11.36 14.40 1.96
N ARG A 274 -12.09 15.34 1.33
CA ARG A 274 -13.56 15.39 1.35
C ARG A 274 -14.20 14.09 0.86
N LEU A 275 -13.53 13.36 -0.02
CA LEU A 275 -14.00 12.12 -0.62
C LEU A 275 -13.83 10.89 0.29
N CYS A 276 -13.25 11.08 1.48
CA CYS A 276 -13.02 10.04 2.48
C CYS A 276 -13.98 10.20 3.67
N PRO A 277 -14.29 9.13 4.44
CA PRO A 277 -15.18 9.21 5.58
C PRO A 277 -14.56 9.98 6.75
N GLU A 278 -15.36 10.76 7.47
CA GLU A 278 -14.97 11.44 8.74
C GLU A 278 -14.79 10.47 9.89
N LYS A 279 -15.50 9.34 9.86
CA LYS A 279 -15.43 8.29 10.88
C LYS A 279 -15.06 6.96 10.23
N ARG A 280 -14.21 6.24 10.90
CA ARG A 280 -13.89 4.88 10.51
C ARG A 280 -15.04 3.96 10.86
N PHE A 281 -15.32 3.03 9.96
CA PHE A 281 -16.26 1.95 10.20
C PHE A 281 -15.46 0.66 10.29
N ASN A 282 -15.50 -0.04 11.42
CA ASN A 282 -14.97 -1.39 11.49
C ASN A 282 -15.96 -2.31 10.79
N LYS A 283 -15.52 -2.96 9.73
CA LYS A 283 -16.28 -4.03 9.09
C LYS A 283 -15.50 -5.32 9.20
N PRO A 284 -16.11 -6.42 9.63
CA PRO A 284 -15.49 -7.71 9.57
C PRO A 284 -15.13 -8.02 8.11
N LEU A 285 -13.89 -8.46 7.89
CA LEU A 285 -13.42 -8.88 6.56
C LEU A 285 -14.04 -10.17 6.10
N TRP A 286 -14.48 -10.98 7.03
CA TRP A 286 -14.91 -12.35 6.79
C TRP A 286 -16.39 -12.55 7.12
N PRO A 287 -17.14 -13.36 6.34
CA PRO A 287 -16.69 -13.98 5.10
C PRO A 287 -16.51 -12.98 3.96
N LEU A 288 -15.47 -13.19 3.14
CA LEU A 288 -15.29 -12.43 1.90
C LEU A 288 -16.54 -12.64 1.05
N LYS A 289 -17.14 -11.57 0.56
CA LYS A 289 -18.30 -11.69 -0.32
C LYS A 289 -17.88 -12.38 -1.62
N PRO A 290 -18.73 -13.27 -2.16
CA PRO A 290 -18.45 -13.86 -3.47
C PRO A 290 -18.28 -12.76 -4.51
N VAL A 291 -17.43 -13.01 -5.50
CA VAL A 291 -17.16 -12.11 -6.62
C VAL A 291 -18.50 -11.68 -7.21
N LYS A 292 -18.88 -10.42 -7.00
CA LYS A 292 -19.99 -9.86 -7.76
C LYS A 292 -19.53 -9.82 -9.21
N GLU A 293 -20.27 -10.47 -10.09
CA GLU A 293 -20.09 -10.32 -11.53
C GLU A 293 -20.11 -8.81 -11.86
N LYS A 294 -19.34 -8.45 -12.88
CA LYS A 294 -19.15 -7.05 -13.30
C LYS A 294 -20.46 -6.27 -13.30
N ILE A 295 -20.45 -5.12 -12.62
CA ILE A 295 -21.45 -4.09 -12.85
C ILE A 295 -21.31 -3.55 -14.26
#